data_bc7f39173682a4be39dcd77b9e1f166a
#
_entry.id   bc7f39173682a4be39dcd77b9e1f166a
#
_cell.length_a   1.000
_cell.length_b   1.000
_cell.length_c   1.000
_cell.angle_alpha   90.00
_cell.angle_beta   90.00
_cell.angle_gamma   90.00
#
_symmetry.space_group_name_H-M   'P 1'
#
loop_
_entity.id
_entity.type
_entity.pdbx_description
1 polymer ?
#
loop_
_entity_poly.entity_id
_entity_poly.type
_entity_poly.pdbx_seq_one_letter_code
_entity_poly.pdbx_strand_id
1 'polypeptide(L)'
;TAETEMNCLRQCILDTKKNAYAHHIQRLMILGNFALIAGLDTAQVNEWFLIVYADAYEWVELPNVSGMILFADGGYLASKPYAAGGSYINKMSDYCKNCNYKVSKKQGKDACPFNYLYWDFLARNRNKLESNHRISMMYKIYERMGEDKKKAIAYDSKHFLKAIYD
;
A
#
# COMPACT_ATOMS: atom_id res chain seq x y z
N THR A 1 0.34 -10.22 -13.33
CA THR A 1 0.36 -11.61 -12.83
C THR A 1 -0.02 -11.64 -11.36
N ALA A 2 -0.49 -12.78 -10.84
CA ALA A 2 -0.77 -12.97 -9.41
C ALA A 2 0.39 -13.72 -8.72
N GLU A 3 1.58 -13.65 -9.28
CA GLU A 3 2.79 -14.32 -8.79
C GLU A 3 3.41 -13.53 -7.65
N THR A 4 2.86 -13.72 -6.48
CA THR A 4 3.32 -13.07 -5.25
C THR A 4 3.07 -13.97 -4.04
N GLU A 5 3.99 -13.93 -3.08
CA GLU A 5 3.85 -14.59 -1.78
C GLU A 5 2.89 -13.84 -0.83
N MET A 6 2.49 -12.62 -1.18
CA MET A 6 1.52 -11.83 -0.41
C MET A 6 0.10 -12.33 -0.69
N ASN A 7 -0.44 -13.19 0.17
CA ASN A 7 -1.74 -13.82 -0.06
C ASN A 7 -2.87 -12.81 -0.33
N CYS A 8 -2.90 -11.67 0.36
CA CYS A 8 -3.91 -10.64 0.14
C CYS A 8 -3.85 -10.05 -1.28
N LEU A 9 -2.67 -9.72 -1.79
CA LEU A 9 -2.51 -9.22 -3.16
C LEU A 9 -2.87 -10.31 -4.17
N ARG A 10 -2.36 -11.53 -3.98
CA ARG A 10 -2.64 -12.65 -4.86
C ARG A 10 -4.13 -12.91 -5.01
N GLN A 11 -4.87 -12.99 -3.90
CA GLN A 11 -6.32 -13.23 -3.93
C GLN A 11 -7.07 -12.07 -4.62
N CYS A 12 -6.74 -10.82 -4.29
CA CYS A 12 -7.39 -9.66 -4.92
C CYS A 12 -7.13 -9.61 -6.44
N ILE A 13 -5.92 -9.92 -6.90
CA ILE A 13 -5.60 -9.96 -8.33
C ILE A 13 -6.32 -11.12 -9.02
N LEU A 14 -6.40 -12.31 -8.40
CA LEU A 14 -7.13 -13.45 -8.95
C LEU A 14 -8.63 -13.18 -9.04
N ASP A 15 -9.23 -12.55 -8.03
CA ASP A 15 -10.64 -12.15 -8.05
C ASP A 15 -10.90 -11.13 -9.18
N THR A 16 -10.02 -10.13 -9.31
CA THR A 16 -10.10 -9.15 -10.41
C THR A 16 -10.00 -9.85 -11.77
N LYS A 17 -9.04 -10.75 -11.93
CA LYS A 17 -8.82 -11.47 -13.20
C LYS A 17 -10.00 -12.39 -13.58
N LYS A 18 -10.65 -12.99 -12.59
CA LYS A 18 -11.77 -13.90 -12.79
C LYS A 18 -13.08 -13.17 -13.08
N ASN A 19 -13.31 -12.06 -12.37
CA ASN A 19 -14.64 -11.43 -12.33
C ASN A 19 -14.67 -10.05 -12.99
N ALA A 20 -13.53 -9.51 -13.43
CA ALA A 20 -13.36 -8.10 -13.81
C ALA A 20 -13.95 -7.14 -12.73
N TYR A 21 -13.91 -7.57 -11.48
CA TYR A 21 -14.47 -6.90 -10.32
C TYR A 21 -13.69 -7.28 -9.06
N ALA A 22 -13.55 -6.32 -8.16
CA ALA A 22 -13.11 -6.55 -6.79
C ALA A 22 -13.92 -5.64 -5.85
N HIS A 23 -14.15 -6.10 -4.62
CA HIS A 23 -14.84 -5.31 -3.62
C HIS A 23 -14.05 -4.02 -3.31
N HIS A 24 -14.75 -2.94 -2.99
CA HIS A 24 -14.14 -1.62 -2.74
C HIS A 24 -12.95 -1.69 -1.76
N ILE A 25 -13.06 -2.46 -0.66
CA ILE A 25 -11.95 -2.66 0.29
C ILE A 25 -10.75 -3.34 -0.34
N GLN A 26 -10.95 -4.32 -1.22
CA GLN A 26 -9.86 -4.96 -1.96
C GLN A 26 -9.14 -3.97 -2.88
N ARG A 27 -9.91 -3.13 -3.59
CA ARG A 27 -9.35 -2.09 -4.47
C ARG A 27 -8.61 -1.03 -3.67
N LEU A 28 -9.25 -0.44 -2.65
CA LEU A 28 -8.72 0.67 -1.88
C LEU A 28 -7.60 0.24 -0.92
N MET A 29 -7.89 -0.71 -0.04
CA MET A 29 -7.03 -0.99 1.12
C MET A 29 -6.00 -2.09 0.90
N ILE A 30 -6.08 -2.81 -0.20
CA ILE A 30 -5.09 -3.83 -0.56
C ILE A 30 -4.33 -3.40 -1.81
N LEU A 31 -4.96 -3.37 -2.97
CA LEU A 31 -4.29 -3.05 -4.24
C LEU A 31 -3.82 -1.60 -4.28
N GLY A 32 -4.70 -0.65 -4.00
CA GLY A 32 -4.38 0.77 -4.01
C GLY A 32 -3.41 1.17 -2.90
N ASN A 33 -3.59 0.65 -1.68
CA ASN A 33 -2.64 0.86 -0.60
C ASN A 33 -1.24 0.33 -0.95
N PHE A 34 -1.16 -0.86 -1.56
CA PHE A 34 0.11 -1.39 -2.05
C PHE A 34 0.74 -0.47 -3.08
N ALA A 35 -0.03 -0.03 -4.09
CA ALA A 35 0.44 0.88 -5.13
C ALA A 35 1.01 2.18 -4.53
N LEU A 36 0.30 2.78 -3.56
CA LEU A 36 0.72 3.99 -2.88
C LEU A 36 2.03 3.79 -2.11
N ILE A 37 2.09 2.80 -1.21
CA ILE A 37 3.26 2.63 -0.34
C ILE A 37 4.48 2.06 -1.07
N ALA A 38 4.27 1.30 -2.13
CA ALA A 38 5.33 0.84 -3.03
C ALA A 38 5.86 1.97 -3.93
N GLY A 39 5.07 3.03 -4.14
CA GLY A 39 5.44 4.16 -4.98
C GLY A 39 5.33 3.85 -6.47
N LEU A 40 4.29 3.09 -6.86
CA LEU A 40 4.01 2.80 -8.27
C LEU A 40 3.60 4.09 -9.00
N ASP A 41 3.87 4.14 -10.30
CA ASP A 41 3.52 5.28 -11.13
C ASP A 41 1.99 5.49 -11.17
N THR A 42 1.56 6.72 -10.87
CA THR A 42 0.13 7.08 -10.74
C THR A 42 -0.63 6.87 -12.04
N ALA A 43 -0.03 7.22 -13.19
CA ALA A 43 -0.69 7.09 -14.48
C ALA A 43 -0.91 5.61 -14.82
N GLN A 44 0.10 4.77 -14.59
CA GLN A 44 0.01 3.32 -14.82
C GLN A 44 -1.02 2.65 -13.89
N VAL A 45 -1.10 3.07 -12.63
CA VAL A 45 -2.10 2.54 -11.70
C VAL A 45 -3.51 2.93 -12.13
N ASN A 46 -3.75 4.19 -12.52
CA ASN A 46 -5.04 4.64 -13.03
C ASN A 46 -5.45 3.87 -14.29
N GLU A 47 -4.55 3.75 -15.26
CA GLU A 47 -4.79 3.00 -16.49
C GLU A 47 -5.13 1.54 -16.17
N TRP A 48 -4.38 0.91 -15.27
CA TRP A 48 -4.66 -0.47 -14.86
C TRP A 48 -6.06 -0.62 -14.27
N PHE A 49 -6.47 0.28 -13.35
CA PHE A 49 -7.81 0.23 -12.76
C PHE A 49 -8.91 0.39 -13.83
N LEU A 50 -8.74 1.32 -14.79
CA LEU A 50 -9.67 1.51 -15.89
C LEU A 50 -9.83 0.29 -16.80
N ILE A 51 -8.73 -0.43 -17.04
CA ILE A 51 -8.71 -1.58 -17.95
C ILE A 51 -9.28 -2.84 -17.29
N VAL A 52 -8.99 -3.08 -16.01
CA VAL A 52 -9.28 -4.40 -15.39
C VAL A 52 -10.65 -4.49 -14.75
N TYR A 53 -11.30 -3.37 -14.42
CA TYR A 53 -12.61 -3.38 -13.78
C TYR A 53 -13.73 -3.00 -14.75
N ALA A 54 -14.74 -3.89 -14.86
CA ALA A 54 -15.87 -3.67 -15.75
C ALA A 54 -16.77 -2.47 -15.38
N ASP A 55 -16.72 -2.04 -14.12
CA ASP A 55 -17.45 -0.90 -13.58
C ASP A 55 -16.60 0.38 -13.45
N ALA A 56 -15.39 0.38 -14.02
CA ALA A 56 -14.50 1.53 -13.99
C ALA A 56 -14.88 2.55 -15.06
N TYR A 57 -15.00 3.80 -14.65
CA TYR A 57 -15.18 4.97 -15.51
C TYR A 57 -14.23 6.08 -15.05
N GLU A 58 -13.71 6.85 -15.98
CA GLU A 58 -12.70 7.89 -15.69
C GLU A 58 -13.17 8.87 -14.61
N TRP A 59 -14.43 9.35 -14.70
CA TRP A 59 -15.00 10.26 -13.71
C TRP A 59 -15.14 9.67 -12.30
N VAL A 60 -15.15 8.33 -12.17
CA VAL A 60 -15.13 7.61 -10.88
C VAL A 60 -13.70 7.37 -10.43
N GLU A 61 -12.83 6.97 -11.36
CA GLU A 61 -11.44 6.59 -11.03
C GLU A 61 -10.58 7.79 -10.61
N LEU A 62 -10.72 8.93 -11.26
CA LEU A 62 -9.94 10.12 -10.90
C LEU A 62 -10.09 10.51 -9.42
N PRO A 63 -11.28 10.71 -8.85
CA PRO A 63 -11.39 11.03 -7.43
C PRO A 63 -11.04 9.86 -6.51
N ASN A 64 -11.37 8.62 -6.88
CA ASN A 64 -11.18 7.47 -6.00
C ASN A 64 -9.76 6.90 -6.07
N VAL A 65 -9.16 6.79 -7.24
CA VAL A 65 -7.81 6.24 -7.40
C VAL A 65 -6.76 7.32 -7.29
N SER A 66 -6.76 8.34 -8.14
CA SER A 66 -5.76 9.42 -8.09
C SER A 66 -5.84 10.24 -6.82
N GLY A 67 -7.03 10.70 -6.46
CA GLY A 67 -7.22 11.57 -5.30
C GLY A 67 -7.15 10.83 -3.98
N MET A 68 -8.02 9.84 -3.79
CA MET A 68 -8.17 9.18 -2.49
C MET A 68 -7.10 8.11 -2.23
N ILE A 69 -6.91 7.17 -3.15
CA ILE A 69 -5.99 6.04 -2.96
C ILE A 69 -4.54 6.52 -3.05
N LEU A 70 -4.17 7.11 -4.19
CA LEU A 70 -2.77 7.46 -4.48
C LEU A 70 -2.34 8.81 -3.90
N PHE A 71 -3.30 9.60 -3.37
CA PHE A 71 -3.02 10.93 -2.81
C PHE A 71 -2.25 11.84 -3.79
N ALA A 72 -2.52 11.65 -5.09
CA ALA A 72 -1.76 12.30 -6.15
C ALA A 72 -2.25 13.72 -6.48
N ASP A 73 -3.39 14.13 -5.90
CA ASP A 73 -3.95 15.48 -6.01
C ASP A 73 -3.40 16.46 -4.96
N GLY A 74 -2.39 16.04 -4.19
CA GLY A 74 -1.80 16.86 -3.12
C GLY A 74 -2.69 17.03 -1.88
N GLY A 75 -3.74 16.21 -1.73
CA GLY A 75 -4.62 16.24 -0.56
C GLY A 75 -5.86 17.10 -0.73
N TYR A 76 -6.25 17.37 -1.98
CA TYR A 76 -7.48 18.11 -2.28
C TYR A 76 -8.72 17.31 -1.88
N LEU A 77 -8.79 16.04 -2.23
CA LEU A 77 -9.91 15.15 -1.91
C LEU A 77 -9.76 14.44 -0.56
N ALA A 78 -8.57 13.93 -0.28
CA ALA A 78 -8.30 13.19 0.95
C ALA A 78 -7.51 14.02 1.96
N SER A 79 -7.96 14.06 3.20
CA SER A 79 -7.27 14.81 4.26
C SER A 79 -5.94 14.20 4.72
N LYS A 80 -5.65 12.97 4.30
CA LYS A 80 -4.38 12.25 4.53
C LYS A 80 -4.27 11.10 3.53
N PRO A 81 -3.05 10.60 3.22
CA PRO A 81 -2.90 9.38 2.44
C PRO A 81 -3.51 8.17 3.16
N TYR A 82 -4.16 7.29 2.40
CA TYR A 82 -4.75 6.04 2.91
C TYR A 82 -3.71 4.92 3.05
N ALA A 83 -2.49 5.30 3.41
CA ALA A 83 -1.43 4.35 3.70
C ALA A 83 -1.70 3.56 4.98
N ALA A 84 -1.58 2.25 4.92
CA ALA A 84 -1.79 1.36 6.04
C ALA A 84 -0.82 0.17 6.04
N GLY A 85 -0.41 -0.27 7.22
CA GLY A 85 0.40 -1.48 7.39
C GLY A 85 -0.45 -2.76 7.45
N GLY A 86 0.22 -3.90 7.50
CA GLY A 86 -0.42 -5.22 7.51
C GLY A 86 -1.42 -5.46 8.65
N SER A 87 -1.26 -4.78 9.78
CA SER A 87 -2.20 -4.89 10.91
C SER A 87 -3.62 -4.44 10.54
N TYR A 88 -3.76 -3.44 9.67
CA TYR A 88 -5.06 -3.02 9.17
C TYR A 88 -5.70 -4.10 8.31
N ILE A 89 -4.94 -4.66 7.35
CA ILE A 89 -5.43 -5.73 6.46
C ILE A 89 -5.85 -6.96 7.29
N ASN A 90 -5.05 -7.34 8.28
CA ASN A 90 -5.37 -8.47 9.17
C ASN A 90 -6.65 -8.24 9.99
N LYS A 91 -6.97 -6.99 10.33
CA LYS A 91 -8.21 -6.65 11.04
C LYS A 91 -9.43 -6.68 10.13
N MET A 92 -9.27 -6.30 8.87
CA MET A 92 -10.37 -6.12 7.91
C MET A 92 -10.64 -7.35 7.05
N SER A 93 -9.78 -8.38 7.12
CA SER A 93 -9.88 -9.57 6.27
C SER A 93 -9.26 -10.78 6.96
N ASP A 94 -9.43 -11.95 6.36
CA ASP A 94 -8.84 -13.21 6.81
C ASP A 94 -7.63 -13.65 5.95
N TYR A 95 -7.21 -12.87 4.98
CA TYR A 95 -6.09 -13.20 4.09
C TYR A 95 -4.78 -13.53 4.83
N CYS A 96 -4.56 -12.89 5.99
CA CYS A 96 -3.34 -13.08 6.75
C CYS A 96 -3.24 -14.46 7.43
N LYS A 97 -4.38 -15.18 7.60
CA LYS A 97 -4.39 -16.52 8.21
C LYS A 97 -3.58 -17.53 7.40
N ASN A 98 -3.63 -17.42 6.06
CA ASN A 98 -2.96 -18.32 5.12
C ASN A 98 -1.84 -17.61 4.35
N CYS A 99 -1.22 -16.59 4.93
CA CYS A 99 -0.13 -15.85 4.31
C CYS A 99 1.22 -16.36 4.79
N ASN A 100 2.21 -16.42 3.90
CA ASN A 100 3.58 -16.77 4.25
C ASN A 100 4.24 -15.73 5.15
N TYR A 101 3.82 -14.47 5.03
CA TYR A 101 4.33 -13.37 5.84
C TYR A 101 3.56 -13.20 7.16
N LYS A 102 4.28 -12.79 8.21
CA LYS A 102 3.74 -12.60 9.56
C LYS A 102 3.50 -11.12 9.86
N VAL A 103 2.24 -10.76 10.08
CA VAL A 103 1.83 -9.36 10.39
C VAL A 103 2.45 -8.84 11.68
N SER A 104 2.71 -9.72 12.66
CA SER A 104 3.36 -9.34 13.93
C SER A 104 4.81 -8.89 13.76
N LYS A 105 5.52 -9.41 12.75
CA LYS A 105 6.89 -9.02 12.42
C LYS A 105 6.90 -7.71 11.64
N LYS A 106 7.80 -6.79 12.02
CA LYS A 106 7.90 -5.46 11.42
C LYS A 106 9.09 -5.34 10.45
N GLN A 107 10.01 -6.28 10.49
CA GLN A 107 11.22 -6.33 9.66
C GLN A 107 11.70 -7.77 9.51
N GLY A 108 12.58 -8.01 8.53
CA GLY A 108 13.15 -9.31 8.21
C GLY A 108 12.33 -10.12 7.19
N LYS A 109 12.91 -11.22 6.72
CA LYS A 109 12.42 -12.02 5.59
C LYS A 109 10.96 -12.47 5.70
N ASP A 110 10.49 -12.81 6.90
CA ASP A 110 9.10 -13.27 7.11
C ASP A 110 8.16 -12.11 7.52
N ALA A 111 8.62 -10.86 7.54
CA ALA A 111 7.79 -9.73 7.91
C ALA A 111 6.82 -9.40 6.79
N CYS A 112 5.59 -8.99 7.16
CA CYS A 112 4.63 -8.54 6.18
C CYS A 112 5.14 -7.31 5.43
N PRO A 113 5.25 -7.35 4.07
CA PRO A 113 5.76 -6.23 3.28
C PRO A 113 5.03 -4.91 3.52
N PHE A 114 3.72 -4.95 3.76
CA PHE A 114 2.97 -3.74 4.13
C PHE A 114 3.53 -3.02 5.37
N ASN A 115 4.17 -3.74 6.29
CA ASN A 115 4.69 -3.13 7.52
C ASN A 115 5.91 -2.24 7.25
N TYR A 116 6.93 -2.77 6.55
CA TYR A 116 8.14 -1.99 6.26
C TYR A 116 7.92 -0.99 5.13
N LEU A 117 7.14 -1.31 4.09
CA LEU A 117 6.78 -0.38 3.02
C LEU A 117 6.02 0.84 3.55
N TYR A 118 5.12 0.66 4.52
CA TYR A 118 4.42 1.76 5.17
C TYR A 118 5.37 2.76 5.83
N TRP A 119 6.34 2.26 6.60
CA TRP A 119 7.30 3.14 7.27
C TRP A 119 8.28 3.78 6.29
N ASP A 120 8.69 3.05 5.27
CA ASP A 120 9.52 3.57 4.19
C ASP A 120 8.78 4.66 3.38
N PHE A 121 7.49 4.44 3.08
CA PHE A 121 6.65 5.46 2.46
C PHE A 121 6.60 6.76 3.25
N LEU A 122 6.39 6.69 4.56
CA LEU A 122 6.43 7.87 5.43
C LEU A 122 7.80 8.54 5.42
N ALA A 123 8.88 7.76 5.47
CA ALA A 123 10.24 8.29 5.44
C ALA A 123 10.53 9.04 4.13
N ARG A 124 10.21 8.42 2.99
CA ARG A 124 10.43 9.01 1.64
C ARG A 124 9.61 10.27 1.39
N ASN A 125 8.43 10.36 1.96
CA ASN A 125 7.51 11.49 1.75
C ASN A 125 7.48 12.48 2.92
N ARG A 126 8.48 12.44 3.82
CA ARG A 126 8.51 13.27 5.00
C ARG A 126 8.30 14.76 4.70
N ASN A 127 9.07 15.28 3.75
CA ASN A 127 9.03 16.71 3.40
C ASN A 127 7.64 17.20 2.96
N LYS A 128 6.82 16.29 2.40
CA LYS A 128 5.47 16.61 1.92
C LYS A 128 4.39 16.38 2.97
N LEU A 129 4.61 15.44 3.88
CA LEU A 129 3.55 14.90 4.74
C LEU A 129 3.72 15.21 6.22
N GLU A 130 4.91 15.60 6.70
CA GLU A 130 5.13 15.80 8.15
C GLU A 130 4.30 16.95 8.75
N SER A 131 3.95 17.95 7.94
CA SER A 131 3.07 19.06 8.36
C SER A 131 1.59 18.65 8.48
N ASN A 132 1.21 17.47 7.95
CA ASN A 132 -0.17 17.00 8.02
C ASN A 132 -0.49 16.51 9.44
N HIS A 133 -1.36 17.23 10.14
CA HIS A 133 -1.73 16.96 11.53
C HIS A 133 -2.33 15.58 11.77
N ARG A 134 -3.00 14.99 10.75
CA ARG A 134 -3.64 13.66 10.86
C ARG A 134 -2.65 12.49 10.90
N ILE A 135 -1.43 12.69 10.42
CA ILE A 135 -0.36 11.69 10.42
C ILE A 135 0.85 12.09 11.26
N SER A 136 0.82 13.26 11.88
CA SER A 136 1.91 13.78 12.72
C SER A 136 2.32 12.80 13.84
N MET A 137 1.35 12.09 14.42
CA MET A 137 1.63 11.06 15.42
C MET A 137 2.52 9.94 14.86
N MET A 138 2.34 9.53 13.60
CA MET A 138 3.14 8.48 12.97
C MET A 138 4.59 8.94 12.80
N TYR A 139 4.82 10.20 12.45
CA TYR A 139 6.16 10.78 12.39
C TYR A 139 6.84 10.81 13.76
N LYS A 140 6.11 11.18 14.82
CA LYS A 140 6.63 11.10 16.21
C LYS A 140 7.01 9.67 16.60
N ILE A 141 6.25 8.67 16.17
CA ILE A 141 6.58 7.26 16.41
C ILE A 141 7.82 6.88 15.60
N TYR A 142 7.90 7.27 14.33
CA TYR A 142 9.05 7.01 13.48
C TYR A 142 10.34 7.63 14.04
N GLU A 143 10.29 8.84 14.56
CA GLU A 143 11.44 9.52 15.18
C GLU A 143 11.97 8.80 16.41
N ARG A 144 11.07 8.20 17.21
CA ARG A 144 11.44 7.40 18.39
C ARG A 144 11.98 6.02 18.06
N MET A 145 11.94 5.61 16.80
CA MET A 145 12.55 4.33 16.40
C MET A 145 14.06 4.45 16.41
N GLY A 146 14.73 3.39 16.93
CA GLY A 146 16.19 3.29 16.87
C GLY A 146 16.69 3.27 15.42
N GLU A 147 17.88 3.80 15.20
CA GLU A 147 18.49 3.91 13.86
C GLU A 147 18.67 2.55 13.17
N ASP A 148 19.00 1.50 13.91
CA ASP A 148 19.14 0.15 13.34
C ASP A 148 17.82 -0.37 12.78
N LYS A 149 16.70 -0.06 13.45
CA LYS A 149 15.37 -0.42 12.97
C LYS A 149 14.98 0.38 11.71
N LYS A 150 15.30 1.66 11.65
CA LYS A 150 15.09 2.48 10.45
C LYS A 150 15.89 1.96 9.26
N LYS A 151 17.17 1.62 9.49
CA LYS A 151 18.03 1.02 8.46
C LYS A 151 17.49 -0.32 7.98
N ALA A 152 17.03 -1.19 8.88
CA ALA A 152 16.44 -2.48 8.52
C ALA A 152 15.17 -2.32 7.69
N ILE A 153 14.27 -1.39 8.06
CA ILE A 153 13.07 -1.05 7.29
C ILE A 153 13.44 -0.59 5.87
N ALA A 154 14.37 0.34 5.74
CA ALA A 154 14.81 0.84 4.44
C ALA A 154 15.45 -0.27 3.58
N TYR A 155 16.26 -1.14 4.20
CA TYR A 155 16.87 -2.28 3.52
C TYR A 155 15.81 -3.28 3.01
N ASP A 156 14.89 -3.71 3.89
CA ASP A 156 13.84 -4.67 3.54
C ASP A 156 12.93 -4.11 2.43
N SER A 157 12.56 -2.83 2.52
CA SER A 157 11.74 -2.16 1.50
C SER A 157 12.44 -2.12 0.15
N LYS A 158 13.71 -1.68 0.12
CA LYS A 158 14.50 -1.61 -1.11
C LYS A 158 14.68 -2.98 -1.75
N HIS A 159 14.98 -4.00 -0.94
CA HIS A 159 15.19 -5.35 -1.43
C HIS A 159 13.89 -5.96 -2.00
N PHE A 160 12.78 -5.76 -1.29
CA PHE A 160 11.47 -6.23 -1.74
C PHE A 160 11.02 -5.55 -3.05
N LEU A 161 11.14 -4.22 -3.13
CA LEU A 161 10.77 -3.48 -4.34
C LEU A 161 11.64 -3.87 -5.53
N LYS A 162 12.96 -4.07 -5.33
CA LYS A 162 13.83 -4.55 -6.39
C LYS A 162 13.36 -5.90 -6.95
N ALA A 163 12.99 -6.85 -6.09
CA ALA A 163 12.52 -8.16 -6.50
C ALA A 163 11.17 -8.16 -7.25
N ILE A 164 10.42 -7.05 -7.20
CA ILE A 164 9.17 -6.88 -7.98
C ILE A 164 9.46 -6.35 -9.38
N TYR A 165 10.52 -5.53 -9.53
CA TYR A 165 10.85 -4.89 -10.81
C TYR A 165 11.82 -5.71 -11.67
N ASP A 166 12.53 -6.68 -11.09
CA ASP A 166 13.39 -7.66 -11.80
C ASP A 166 12.55 -8.85 -12.28
#